data_da7a6f793f1cac7a27339052f22c95ff
#
_entry.id   da7a6f793f1cac7a27339052f22c95ff
#
_cell.length_a   1.000
_cell.length_b   1.000
_cell.length_c   1.000
_cell.angle_alpha   90.00
_cell.angle_beta   90.00
_cell.angle_gamma   90.00
#
_symmetry.space_group_name_H-M   'P 1'
#
loop_
_entity.id
_entity.type
_entity.pdbx_description
1 polymer ?
#
loop_
_entity_poly.entity_id
_entity_poly.type
_entity_poly.pdbx_seq_one_letter_code
_entity_poly.pdbx_strand_id
1 'polypeptide(L)'
;NAFTGDETKEPEYQAKLNAISPEAYNNVENLDLEPGTYISVIGKEDESAYWKQVKKGVEQAAADLNEELGYSGDDKINVIFNAPGDPGDIDEQVNILDEELARYPDVIAISSIDGEASAVQFDLATMNGIPVVAFESGNTYQGIQSTCTTDNAKAAADAAKRLCESVDEEGEVVLIAEDSVSNSVKEQISGFTQELSANHLDVTFAGTIYMDQLDSLKRQAAAEELDIPYEEV
;
A
#
# COMPACT_ATOMS: atom_id res chain seq x y z
N ASN A 1 -9.78 -22.33 14.83
CA ASN A 1 -11.17 -21.85 14.92
C ASN A 1 -11.31 -20.70 13.93
N ALA A 2 -12.18 -20.87 12.92
CA ALA A 2 -12.51 -19.78 12.03
C ALA A 2 -13.08 -18.61 12.87
N PHE A 3 -12.59 -17.41 12.61
CA PHE A 3 -13.12 -16.20 13.21
C PHE A 3 -14.57 -16.01 12.72
N THR A 4 -15.52 -16.31 13.58
CA THR A 4 -16.93 -15.97 13.37
C THR A 4 -17.18 -14.68 14.15
N GLY A 5 -16.80 -13.55 13.56
CA GLY A 5 -17.01 -12.25 14.18
C GLY A 5 -18.49 -11.96 14.32
N ASP A 6 -18.92 -11.60 15.53
CA ASP A 6 -20.20 -10.97 15.75
C ASP A 6 -20.11 -9.54 15.18
N GLU A 7 -20.73 -9.29 14.04
CA GLU A 7 -20.68 -8.02 13.31
C GLU A 7 -21.20 -6.82 14.12
N THR A 8 -21.76 -7.06 15.30
CA THR A 8 -22.36 -6.03 16.16
C THR A 8 -21.45 -5.54 17.28
N LYS A 9 -20.27 -6.13 17.48
CA LYS A 9 -19.33 -5.73 18.52
C LYS A 9 -18.02 -5.23 17.92
N GLU A 10 -17.75 -3.95 18.13
CA GLU A 10 -16.44 -3.38 17.82
C GLU A 10 -15.35 -4.21 18.56
N PRO A 11 -14.31 -4.67 17.87
CA PRO A 11 -13.23 -5.42 18.50
C PRO A 11 -12.57 -4.62 19.62
N GLU A 12 -12.18 -5.25 20.73
CA GLU A 12 -11.52 -4.57 21.85
C GLU A 12 -10.25 -3.80 21.45
N TYR A 13 -9.59 -4.20 20.37
CA TYR A 13 -8.43 -3.50 19.84
C TYR A 13 -8.78 -2.24 19.06
N GLN A 14 -10.03 -2.04 18.61
CA GLN A 14 -10.42 -0.89 17.78
C GLN A 14 -10.21 0.43 18.53
N ALA A 15 -10.54 0.48 19.81
CA ALA A 15 -10.28 1.66 20.63
C ALA A 15 -8.78 2.00 20.71
N LYS A 16 -7.91 0.98 20.68
CA LYS A 16 -6.46 1.18 20.66
C LYS A 16 -5.98 1.68 19.30
N LEU A 17 -6.55 1.18 18.19
CA LEU A 17 -6.26 1.66 16.85
C LEU A 17 -6.70 3.12 16.68
N ASN A 18 -7.90 3.45 17.13
CA ASN A 18 -8.42 4.82 17.08
C ASN A 18 -7.56 5.79 17.90
N ALA A 19 -7.00 5.34 19.04
CA ALA A 19 -6.10 6.14 19.85
C ALA A 19 -4.70 6.35 19.23
N ILE A 20 -4.32 5.54 18.25
CA ILE A 20 -3.04 5.67 17.52
C ILE A 20 -3.17 6.64 16.34
N SER A 21 -4.40 6.90 15.87
CA SER A 21 -4.66 7.80 14.74
C SER A 21 -4.29 9.24 15.18
N PRO A 22 -3.17 9.81 14.72
CA PRO A 22 -2.81 11.17 15.11
C PRO A 22 -3.88 12.13 14.59
N GLU A 23 -4.40 13.00 15.44
CA GLU A 23 -5.34 14.07 15.06
C GLU A 23 -4.87 14.86 13.83
N ALA A 24 -3.55 15.03 13.71
CA ALA A 24 -2.93 15.73 12.59
C ALA A 24 -3.22 15.12 11.20
N TYR A 25 -3.54 13.83 11.12
CA TYR A 25 -3.86 13.16 9.85
C TYR A 25 -5.36 13.05 9.55
N ASN A 26 -6.20 13.39 10.53
CA ASN A 26 -7.66 13.39 10.39
C ASN A 26 -8.23 14.81 10.38
N ASN A 27 -7.38 15.82 10.36
CA ASN A 27 -7.74 17.19 10.52
C ASN A 27 -7.50 17.96 9.22
N VAL A 28 -8.54 18.57 8.68
CA VAL A 28 -8.51 19.45 7.49
C VAL A 28 -8.49 20.93 7.86
N GLU A 29 -8.49 21.27 9.16
CA GLU A 29 -8.47 22.65 9.65
C GLU A 29 -7.20 23.38 9.21
N ASN A 30 -7.35 24.65 8.86
CA ASN A 30 -6.27 25.54 8.43
C ASN A 30 -5.52 25.09 7.14
N LEU A 31 -6.09 24.20 6.35
CA LEU A 31 -5.59 23.94 5.01
C LEU A 31 -6.11 25.03 4.08
N ASP A 32 -5.20 25.61 3.29
CA ASP A 32 -5.50 26.65 2.32
C ASP A 32 -5.25 26.09 0.92
N LEU A 33 -6.32 25.75 0.22
CA LEU A 33 -6.29 25.24 -1.14
C LEU A 33 -7.08 26.17 -2.04
N GLU A 34 -6.58 26.38 -3.24
CA GLU A 34 -7.26 27.20 -4.23
C GLU A 34 -8.60 26.57 -4.68
N PRO A 35 -9.63 27.41 -4.96
CA PRO A 35 -10.88 26.90 -5.51
C PRO A 35 -10.67 26.10 -6.80
N GLY A 36 -11.37 24.97 -6.93
CA GLY A 36 -11.26 24.10 -8.10
C GLY A 36 -10.02 23.22 -8.16
N THR A 37 -9.19 23.19 -7.09
CA THR A 37 -8.03 22.29 -7.01
C THR A 37 -8.42 20.87 -7.39
N TYR A 38 -7.64 20.26 -8.28
CA TYR A 38 -7.82 18.88 -8.75
C TYR A 38 -6.74 17.96 -8.20
N ILE A 39 -7.13 16.97 -7.42
CA ILE A 39 -6.25 15.97 -6.81
C ILE A 39 -6.56 14.61 -7.43
N SER A 40 -5.58 13.99 -8.07
CA SER A 40 -5.67 12.62 -8.57
C SER A 40 -5.08 11.66 -7.55
N VAL A 41 -5.87 10.68 -7.11
CA VAL A 41 -5.44 9.62 -6.17
C VAL A 41 -5.44 8.29 -6.90
N ILE A 42 -4.29 7.62 -6.94
CA ILE A 42 -4.09 6.38 -7.67
C ILE A 42 -3.77 5.26 -6.67
N GLY A 43 -4.69 4.27 -6.59
CA GLY A 43 -4.55 3.08 -5.76
C GLY A 43 -3.85 1.93 -6.47
N LYS A 44 -3.69 0.81 -5.75
CA LYS A 44 -3.10 -0.42 -6.31
C LYS A 44 -4.15 -1.32 -6.99
N GLU A 45 -5.41 -1.23 -6.58
CA GLU A 45 -6.56 -1.92 -7.18
C GLU A 45 -7.87 -1.32 -6.62
N ASP A 46 -9.04 -1.65 -7.17
CA ASP A 46 -10.31 -1.02 -6.80
C ASP A 46 -11.38 -1.99 -6.26
N GLU A 47 -11.13 -3.30 -6.28
CA GLU A 47 -12.15 -4.31 -5.97
C GLU A 47 -12.13 -4.80 -4.52
N SER A 48 -10.99 -4.82 -3.83
CA SER A 48 -10.91 -5.34 -2.47
C SER A 48 -11.65 -4.48 -1.45
N ALA A 49 -12.00 -5.09 -0.33
CA ALA A 49 -12.63 -4.39 0.78
C ALA A 49 -11.72 -3.31 1.37
N TYR A 50 -10.40 -3.53 1.36
CA TYR A 50 -9.41 -2.56 1.83
C TYR A 50 -9.42 -1.30 0.94
N TRP A 51 -9.24 -1.44 -0.37
CA TRP A 51 -9.17 -0.31 -1.29
C TRP A 51 -10.51 0.44 -1.43
N LYS A 52 -11.63 -0.28 -1.29
CA LYS A 52 -12.95 0.36 -1.18
C LYS A 52 -13.07 1.24 0.07
N GLN A 53 -12.43 0.89 1.19
CA GLN A 53 -12.38 1.77 2.36
C GLN A 53 -11.41 2.95 2.17
N VAL A 54 -10.26 2.73 1.53
CA VAL A 54 -9.34 3.81 1.15
C VAL A 54 -10.06 4.84 0.29
N LYS A 55 -10.75 4.41 -0.77
CA LYS A 55 -11.56 5.29 -1.63
C LYS A 55 -12.59 6.10 -0.85
N LYS A 56 -13.33 5.46 0.07
CA LYS A 56 -14.28 6.18 0.94
C LYS A 56 -13.58 7.22 1.82
N GLY A 57 -12.40 6.92 2.35
CA GLY A 57 -11.61 7.87 3.12
C GLY A 57 -11.18 9.09 2.28
N VAL A 58 -10.78 8.86 1.03
CA VAL A 58 -10.44 9.91 0.07
C VAL A 58 -11.66 10.79 -0.24
N GLU A 59 -12.82 10.18 -0.50
CA GLU A 59 -14.07 10.90 -0.77
C GLU A 59 -14.54 11.71 0.46
N GLN A 60 -14.37 11.16 1.66
CA GLN A 60 -14.70 11.84 2.90
C GLN A 60 -13.77 13.05 3.14
N ALA A 61 -12.46 12.88 2.96
CA ALA A 61 -11.50 13.97 3.09
C ALA A 61 -11.81 15.12 2.13
N ALA A 62 -12.19 14.80 0.89
CA ALA A 62 -12.63 15.82 -0.08
C ALA A 62 -13.91 16.55 0.37
N ALA A 63 -14.87 15.83 0.95
CA ALA A 63 -16.09 16.43 1.49
C ALA A 63 -15.80 17.36 2.67
N ASP A 64 -14.97 16.91 3.61
CA ASP A 64 -14.57 17.68 4.80
C ASP A 64 -13.79 18.95 4.41
N LEU A 65 -12.87 18.84 3.45
CA LEU A 65 -12.15 20.00 2.89
C LEU A 65 -13.11 21.03 2.26
N ASN A 66 -14.04 20.58 1.45
CA ASN A 66 -15.02 21.47 0.80
C ASN A 66 -15.94 22.15 1.83
N GLU A 67 -16.32 21.46 2.91
CA GLU A 67 -17.10 22.03 4.00
C GLU A 67 -16.29 23.08 4.76
N GLU A 68 -15.06 22.78 5.14
CA GLU A 68 -14.18 23.70 5.89
C GLU A 68 -13.85 24.95 5.07
N LEU A 69 -13.55 24.81 3.78
CA LEU A 69 -13.22 25.94 2.88
C LEU A 69 -14.46 26.69 2.39
N GLY A 70 -15.66 26.14 2.61
CA GLY A 70 -16.92 26.72 2.14
C GLY A 70 -17.09 26.64 0.62
N TYR A 71 -16.44 25.70 -0.06
CA TYR A 71 -16.45 25.57 -1.51
C TYR A 71 -17.64 24.77 -2.01
N SER A 72 -18.23 25.24 -3.12
CA SER A 72 -19.41 24.62 -3.75
C SER A 72 -19.40 24.85 -5.25
N GLY A 73 -20.16 24.06 -6.00
CA GLY A 73 -20.23 24.19 -7.47
C GLY A 73 -18.86 23.98 -8.11
N ASP A 74 -18.45 24.93 -8.93
CA ASP A 74 -17.19 24.89 -9.69
C ASP A 74 -15.94 25.17 -8.81
N ASP A 75 -16.14 25.72 -7.61
CA ASP A 75 -15.05 26.01 -6.68
C ASP A 75 -14.62 24.80 -5.85
N LYS A 76 -15.37 23.71 -5.90
CA LYS A 76 -15.06 22.50 -5.14
C LYS A 76 -13.67 21.95 -5.43
N ILE A 77 -13.00 21.53 -4.38
CA ILE A 77 -11.85 20.64 -4.50
C ILE A 77 -12.35 19.33 -5.14
N ASN A 78 -11.77 18.98 -6.28
CA ASN A 78 -12.10 17.75 -7.00
C ASN A 78 -11.08 16.69 -6.68
N VAL A 79 -11.51 15.57 -6.10
CA VAL A 79 -10.65 14.41 -5.86
C VAL A 79 -11.18 13.24 -6.66
N ILE A 80 -10.34 12.63 -7.47
CA ILE A 80 -10.67 11.43 -8.24
C ILE A 80 -9.79 10.29 -7.74
N PHE A 81 -10.41 9.15 -7.47
CA PHE A 81 -9.73 7.91 -7.14
C PHE A 81 -9.81 6.95 -8.32
N ASN A 82 -8.65 6.57 -8.85
CA ASN A 82 -8.49 5.56 -9.90
C ASN A 82 -7.54 4.47 -9.43
N ALA A 83 -7.74 3.26 -9.95
CA ALA A 83 -6.84 2.14 -9.67
C ALA A 83 -7.03 1.07 -10.76
N PRO A 84 -6.05 0.18 -10.96
CA PRO A 84 -6.22 -1.00 -11.80
C PRO A 84 -7.37 -1.89 -11.35
N GLY A 85 -8.00 -2.58 -12.30
CA GLY A 85 -9.04 -3.57 -11.99
C GLY A 85 -8.45 -4.85 -11.41
N ASP A 86 -7.28 -5.26 -11.88
CA ASP A 86 -6.58 -6.43 -11.39
C ASP A 86 -5.45 -6.05 -10.42
N PRO A 87 -5.36 -6.70 -9.24
CA PRO A 87 -4.26 -6.50 -8.31
C PRO A 87 -2.91 -6.85 -8.98
N GLY A 88 -1.93 -5.98 -8.84
CA GLY A 88 -0.60 -6.21 -9.38
C GLY A 88 -0.45 -5.88 -10.87
N ASP A 89 -1.46 -5.33 -11.54
CA ASP A 89 -1.32 -4.85 -12.93
C ASP A 89 -0.56 -3.52 -12.96
N ILE A 90 0.77 -3.66 -13.06
CA ILE A 90 1.71 -2.53 -13.09
C ILE A 90 1.49 -1.69 -14.34
N ASP A 91 1.27 -2.33 -15.49
CA ASP A 91 1.11 -1.65 -16.77
C ASP A 91 -0.17 -0.80 -16.77
N GLU A 92 -1.26 -1.31 -16.22
CA GLU A 92 -2.50 -0.56 -16.07
C GLU A 92 -2.31 0.64 -15.11
N GLN A 93 -1.59 0.46 -14.00
CA GLN A 93 -1.31 1.58 -13.08
C GLN A 93 -0.48 2.68 -13.75
N VAL A 94 0.53 2.32 -14.55
CA VAL A 94 1.34 3.28 -15.33
C VAL A 94 0.47 4.00 -16.36
N ASN A 95 -0.42 3.31 -17.06
CA ASN A 95 -1.36 3.90 -18.01
C ASN A 95 -2.33 4.89 -17.33
N ILE A 96 -2.88 4.52 -16.17
CA ILE A 96 -3.72 5.42 -15.37
C ILE A 96 -2.95 6.69 -14.99
N LEU A 97 -1.69 6.55 -14.57
CA LEU A 97 -0.86 7.68 -14.21
C LEU A 97 -0.58 8.60 -15.42
N ASP A 98 -0.33 8.03 -16.61
CA ASP A 98 -0.18 8.80 -17.86
C ASP A 98 -1.47 9.56 -18.21
N GLU A 99 -2.64 8.92 -18.09
CA GLU A 99 -3.93 9.55 -18.34
C GLU A 99 -4.20 10.70 -17.34
N GLU A 100 -3.87 10.51 -16.08
CA GLU A 100 -4.05 11.54 -15.06
C GLU A 100 -3.08 12.71 -15.27
N LEU A 101 -1.81 12.46 -15.62
CA LEU A 101 -0.86 13.51 -15.99
C LEU A 101 -1.35 14.35 -17.16
N ALA A 102 -2.00 13.73 -18.16
CA ALA A 102 -2.58 14.44 -19.31
C ALA A 102 -3.75 15.37 -18.94
N ARG A 103 -4.35 15.20 -17.77
CA ARG A 103 -5.40 16.07 -17.21
C ARG A 103 -4.86 17.25 -16.41
N TYR A 104 -3.54 17.30 -16.21
CA TYR A 104 -2.85 18.36 -15.45
C TYR A 104 -3.43 18.53 -14.03
N PRO A 105 -3.41 17.52 -13.18
CA PRO A 105 -3.84 17.66 -11.79
C PRO A 105 -2.90 18.61 -11.03
N ASP A 106 -3.42 19.25 -10.00
CA ASP A 106 -2.61 20.08 -9.09
C ASP A 106 -1.75 19.23 -8.15
N VAL A 107 -2.18 18.00 -7.87
CA VAL A 107 -1.44 17.02 -7.05
C VAL A 107 -1.76 15.60 -7.54
N ILE A 108 -0.75 14.75 -7.56
CA ILE A 108 -0.92 13.30 -7.68
C ILE A 108 -0.57 12.65 -6.34
N ALA A 109 -1.48 11.83 -5.82
CA ALA A 109 -1.23 10.94 -4.71
C ALA A 109 -1.25 9.49 -5.22
N ILE A 110 -0.20 8.70 -4.97
CA ILE A 110 -0.09 7.34 -5.50
C ILE A 110 0.37 6.33 -4.45
N SER A 111 -0.27 5.17 -4.43
CA SER A 111 0.25 3.96 -3.82
C SER A 111 0.80 3.07 -4.94
N SER A 112 2.12 3.02 -5.07
CA SER A 112 2.76 2.32 -6.18
C SER A 112 2.68 0.80 -6.01
N ILE A 113 2.28 0.09 -7.06
CA ILE A 113 2.37 -1.38 -7.13
C ILE A 113 3.84 -1.78 -7.16
N ASP A 114 4.61 -1.18 -8.06
CA ASP A 114 6.05 -1.35 -8.17
C ASP A 114 6.77 -0.04 -7.87
N GLY A 115 7.83 -0.09 -7.05
CA GLY A 115 8.55 1.10 -6.59
C GLY A 115 9.37 1.80 -7.69
N GLU A 116 9.55 1.19 -8.85
CA GLU A 116 10.43 1.69 -9.92
C GLU A 116 9.70 1.94 -11.25
N ALA A 117 8.59 1.24 -11.50
CA ALA A 117 7.90 1.22 -12.79
C ALA A 117 7.42 2.60 -13.28
N SER A 118 7.10 3.52 -12.38
CA SER A 118 6.53 4.84 -12.71
C SER A 118 7.56 5.99 -12.72
N ALA A 119 8.86 5.70 -12.72
CA ALA A 119 9.90 6.72 -12.62
C ALA A 119 9.81 7.76 -13.76
N VAL A 120 9.52 7.34 -14.99
CA VAL A 120 9.38 8.23 -16.16
C VAL A 120 8.20 9.18 -15.98
N GLN A 121 7.07 8.68 -15.46
CA GLN A 121 5.88 9.48 -15.22
C GLN A 121 6.11 10.49 -14.09
N PHE A 122 6.88 10.12 -13.07
CA PHE A 122 7.26 11.05 -12.00
C PHE A 122 8.22 12.14 -12.48
N ASP A 123 9.14 11.82 -13.41
CA ASP A 123 9.96 12.82 -14.08
C ASP A 123 9.06 13.81 -14.87
N LEU A 124 8.08 13.31 -15.60
CA LEU A 124 7.11 14.15 -16.33
C LEU A 124 6.27 15.02 -15.38
N ALA A 125 5.80 14.47 -14.26
CA ALA A 125 5.10 15.26 -13.24
C ALA A 125 5.97 16.41 -12.74
N THR A 126 7.21 16.10 -12.37
CA THR A 126 8.19 17.09 -11.91
C THR A 126 8.45 18.18 -12.96
N MET A 127 8.63 17.81 -14.23
CA MET A 127 8.83 18.75 -15.34
C MET A 127 7.63 19.69 -15.57
N ASN A 128 6.42 19.21 -15.28
CA ASN A 128 5.18 19.98 -15.37
C ASN A 128 4.83 20.73 -14.08
N GLY A 129 5.67 20.63 -13.04
CA GLY A 129 5.42 21.27 -11.75
C GLY A 129 4.30 20.62 -10.94
N ILE A 130 3.92 19.37 -11.24
CA ILE A 130 2.90 18.60 -10.55
C ILE A 130 3.57 17.85 -9.39
N PRO A 131 3.27 18.19 -8.11
CA PRO A 131 3.80 17.47 -6.97
C PRO A 131 3.21 16.06 -6.89
N VAL A 132 4.07 15.10 -6.54
CA VAL A 132 3.68 13.72 -6.29
C VAL A 132 3.88 13.41 -4.82
N VAL A 133 2.85 12.87 -4.18
CA VAL A 133 2.90 12.32 -2.82
C VAL A 133 2.65 10.82 -2.88
N ALA A 134 3.34 10.07 -2.03
CA ALA A 134 3.16 8.63 -1.93
C ALA A 134 2.37 8.27 -0.66
N PHE A 135 1.56 7.23 -0.73
CA PHE A 135 0.84 6.72 0.43
C PHE A 135 0.81 5.19 0.42
N GLU A 136 0.43 4.59 1.52
CA GLU A 136 0.31 3.14 1.77
C GLU A 136 1.60 2.39 1.43
N SER A 137 1.80 1.97 0.18
CA SER A 137 3.00 1.24 -0.25
C SER A 137 4.26 2.12 -0.29
N GLY A 138 4.09 3.43 -0.46
CA GLY A 138 5.21 4.34 -0.62
C GLY A 138 5.89 4.22 -1.99
N ASN A 139 6.97 4.96 -2.17
CA ASN A 139 7.83 4.91 -3.35
C ASN A 139 9.21 5.50 -3.01
N THR A 140 10.26 4.99 -3.63
CA THR A 140 11.65 5.43 -3.39
C THR A 140 12.13 6.52 -4.34
N TYR A 141 11.30 6.97 -5.29
CA TYR A 141 11.65 8.02 -6.23
C TYR A 141 11.97 9.34 -5.50
N GLN A 142 13.10 9.95 -5.83
CA GLN A 142 13.65 11.11 -5.10
C GLN A 142 12.80 12.39 -5.24
N GLY A 143 11.91 12.46 -6.22
CA GLY A 143 11.00 13.58 -6.44
C GLY A 143 9.69 13.52 -5.65
N ILE A 144 9.44 12.46 -4.85
CA ILE A 144 8.28 12.37 -3.98
C ILE A 144 8.35 13.46 -2.91
N GLN A 145 7.31 14.30 -2.84
CA GLN A 145 7.28 15.45 -1.94
C GLN A 145 6.98 15.06 -0.49
N SER A 146 6.16 14.03 -0.30
CA SER A 146 5.79 13.51 1.01
C SER A 146 5.37 12.06 0.89
N THR A 147 5.55 11.29 1.96
CA THR A 147 5.10 9.90 2.05
C THR A 147 4.29 9.70 3.32
N CYS A 148 3.06 9.18 3.17
CA CYS A 148 2.18 8.80 4.26
C CYS A 148 2.02 7.27 4.26
N THR A 149 2.78 6.59 5.11
CA THR A 149 2.82 5.13 5.17
C THR A 149 3.00 4.65 6.61
N THR A 150 2.73 3.38 6.84
CA THR A 150 3.12 2.69 8.07
C THR A 150 4.66 2.61 8.13
N ASP A 151 5.23 2.67 9.33
CA ASP A 151 6.61 2.21 9.54
C ASP A 151 6.64 0.68 9.40
N ASN A 152 6.73 0.23 8.15
CA ASN A 152 6.59 -1.17 7.77
C ASN A 152 7.69 -2.04 8.37
N ALA A 153 8.92 -1.54 8.42
CA ALA A 153 10.04 -2.26 8.99
C ALA A 153 9.83 -2.48 10.49
N LYS A 154 9.43 -1.42 11.21
CA LYS A 154 9.16 -1.52 12.65
C LYS A 154 7.97 -2.42 12.95
N ALA A 155 6.88 -2.28 12.20
CA ALA A 155 5.69 -3.12 12.39
C ALA A 155 6.01 -4.60 12.19
N ALA A 156 6.83 -4.93 11.18
CA ALA A 156 7.26 -6.29 10.91
C ALA A 156 8.25 -6.82 11.96
N ALA A 157 9.15 -5.99 12.48
CA ALA A 157 10.02 -6.35 13.60
C ALA A 157 9.21 -6.66 14.87
N ASP A 158 8.22 -5.83 15.19
CA ASP A 158 7.31 -6.08 16.33
C ASP A 158 6.50 -7.39 16.13
N ALA A 159 6.12 -7.72 14.89
CA ALA A 159 5.46 -8.99 14.56
C ALA A 159 6.40 -10.19 14.72
N ALA A 160 7.66 -10.08 14.25
CA ALA A 160 8.68 -11.12 14.42
C ALA A 160 8.90 -11.45 15.90
N LYS A 161 9.09 -10.43 16.72
CA LYS A 161 9.24 -10.58 18.16
C LYS A 161 8.08 -11.35 18.81
N ARG A 162 6.83 -10.94 18.50
CA ARG A 162 5.63 -11.61 19.03
C ARG A 162 5.51 -13.05 18.55
N LEU A 163 5.88 -13.32 17.30
CA LEU A 163 5.90 -14.67 16.76
C LEU A 163 6.89 -15.55 17.52
N CYS A 164 8.14 -15.09 17.68
CA CYS A 164 9.19 -15.82 18.39
C CYS A 164 8.80 -16.12 19.85
N GLU A 165 8.28 -15.11 20.55
CA GLU A 165 7.72 -15.31 21.90
C GLU A 165 6.61 -16.38 21.93
N SER A 166 5.80 -16.48 20.87
CA SER A 166 4.69 -17.45 20.81
C SER A 166 5.13 -18.88 20.50
N VAL A 167 6.31 -19.08 19.97
CA VAL A 167 6.92 -20.39 19.66
C VAL A 167 8.09 -20.74 20.61
N ASP A 168 8.12 -20.11 21.79
CA ASP A 168 9.16 -20.33 22.81
C ASP A 168 10.59 -20.12 22.31
N GLU A 169 10.78 -19.17 21.38
CA GLU A 169 12.07 -18.74 20.79
C GLU A 169 12.82 -19.85 20.02
N GLU A 170 12.13 -20.88 19.54
CA GLU A 170 12.72 -22.00 18.81
C GLU A 170 11.82 -22.43 17.63
N GLY A 171 12.44 -22.70 16.46
CA GLY A 171 11.71 -23.24 15.33
C GLY A 171 12.14 -22.71 13.97
N GLU A 172 11.31 -22.98 12.97
CA GLU A 172 11.49 -22.54 11.59
C GLU A 172 10.30 -21.68 11.13
N VAL A 173 10.58 -20.56 10.50
CA VAL A 173 9.58 -19.57 10.06
C VAL A 173 9.68 -19.35 8.56
N VAL A 174 8.53 -19.38 7.88
CA VAL A 174 8.36 -18.96 6.48
C VAL A 174 7.45 -17.74 6.46
N LEU A 175 7.82 -16.72 5.70
CA LEU A 175 6.95 -15.58 5.40
C LEU A 175 6.10 -15.88 4.18
N ILE A 176 4.82 -15.49 4.24
CA ILE A 176 3.93 -15.41 3.08
C ILE A 176 3.69 -13.93 2.83
N ALA A 177 4.19 -13.45 1.70
CA ALA A 177 4.10 -12.05 1.28
C ALA A 177 3.12 -11.88 0.12
N GLU A 178 2.47 -10.73 0.03
CA GLU A 178 1.49 -10.44 -1.01
C GLU A 178 2.14 -10.42 -2.40
N ASP A 179 3.23 -9.66 -2.52
CA ASP A 179 3.97 -9.48 -3.77
C ASP A 179 5.48 -9.36 -3.53
N SER A 180 6.25 -9.37 -4.60
CA SER A 180 7.71 -9.26 -4.58
C SER A 180 8.25 -7.88 -4.97
N VAL A 181 7.38 -6.94 -5.36
CA VAL A 181 7.78 -5.70 -6.03
C VAL A 181 7.45 -4.44 -5.23
N SER A 182 6.41 -4.44 -4.40
CA SER A 182 6.00 -3.27 -3.64
C SER A 182 7.01 -2.89 -2.55
N ASN A 183 7.14 -1.59 -2.31
CA ASN A 183 8.08 -1.08 -1.32
C ASN A 183 7.70 -1.48 0.11
N SER A 184 6.41 -1.45 0.44
CA SER A 184 5.90 -1.84 1.77
C SER A 184 6.25 -3.28 2.12
N VAL A 185 6.08 -4.23 1.19
CA VAL A 185 6.42 -5.64 1.40
C VAL A 185 7.92 -5.84 1.57
N LYS A 186 8.74 -5.16 0.74
CA LYS A 186 10.21 -5.19 0.90
C LYS A 186 10.66 -4.70 2.27
N GLU A 187 10.06 -3.61 2.76
CA GLU A 187 10.33 -3.08 4.09
C GLU A 187 9.88 -4.03 5.20
N GLN A 188 8.70 -4.65 5.07
CA GLN A 188 8.20 -5.64 6.03
C GLN A 188 9.11 -6.86 6.11
N ILE A 189 9.50 -7.44 4.98
CA ILE A 189 10.43 -8.59 4.95
C ILE A 189 11.77 -8.21 5.59
N SER A 190 12.29 -7.04 5.25
CA SER A 190 13.55 -6.54 5.81
C SER A 190 13.48 -6.38 7.32
N GLY A 191 12.43 -5.71 7.84
CA GLY A 191 12.24 -5.51 9.28
C GLY A 191 12.09 -6.83 10.03
N PHE A 192 11.30 -7.76 9.51
CA PHE A 192 11.10 -9.08 10.09
C PHE A 192 12.40 -9.88 10.16
N THR A 193 13.12 -9.99 9.06
CA THR A 193 14.36 -10.79 8.98
C THR A 193 15.50 -10.19 9.76
N GLN A 194 15.60 -8.86 9.83
CA GLN A 194 16.58 -8.19 10.68
C GLN A 194 16.32 -8.45 12.15
N GLU A 195 15.07 -8.39 12.61
CA GLU A 195 14.72 -8.71 14.00
C GLU A 195 15.09 -10.15 14.33
N LEU A 196 14.73 -11.13 13.48
CA LEU A 196 15.11 -12.52 13.70
C LEU A 196 16.63 -12.68 13.84
N SER A 197 17.38 -12.15 12.90
CA SER A 197 18.84 -12.33 12.85
C SER A 197 19.58 -11.63 13.98
N ALA A 198 19.00 -10.57 14.54
CA ALA A 198 19.62 -9.81 15.61
C ALA A 198 19.27 -10.33 17.02
N ASN A 199 18.05 -10.82 17.22
CA ASN A 199 17.50 -11.04 18.55
C ASN A 199 16.96 -12.45 18.81
N HIS A 200 16.72 -13.26 17.75
CA HIS A 200 16.07 -14.57 17.84
C HIS A 200 16.85 -15.65 17.10
N LEU A 201 18.08 -15.91 17.57
CA LEU A 201 19.09 -16.74 16.86
C LEU A 201 18.72 -18.22 16.75
N ASP A 202 17.85 -18.73 17.61
CA ASP A 202 17.38 -20.11 17.61
C ASP A 202 16.13 -20.30 16.72
N VAL A 203 15.61 -19.21 16.12
CA VAL A 203 14.56 -19.24 15.12
C VAL A 203 15.16 -19.13 13.73
N THR A 204 14.97 -20.16 12.91
CA THR A 204 15.48 -20.21 11.55
C THR A 204 14.50 -19.58 10.56
N PHE A 205 14.94 -18.62 9.78
CA PHE A 205 14.20 -18.10 8.66
C PHE A 205 14.42 -18.96 7.41
N ALA A 206 13.38 -19.69 6.97
CA ALA A 206 13.46 -20.63 5.85
C ALA A 206 13.22 -19.95 4.49
N GLY A 207 12.59 -18.78 4.45
CA GLY A 207 12.39 -18.03 3.22
C GLY A 207 11.05 -17.30 3.15
N THR A 208 10.80 -16.70 1.97
CA THR A 208 9.54 -15.99 1.67
C THR A 208 8.84 -16.65 0.48
N ILE A 209 7.54 -16.85 0.61
CA ILE A 209 6.66 -17.25 -0.49
C ILE A 209 5.88 -16.02 -0.91
N TYR A 210 5.99 -15.64 -2.17
CA TYR A 210 5.26 -14.50 -2.74
C TYR A 210 3.99 -14.98 -3.43
N MET A 211 2.84 -14.38 -3.08
CA MET A 211 1.54 -14.79 -3.62
C MET A 211 1.40 -14.46 -5.10
N ASP A 212 2.01 -13.39 -5.57
CA ASP A 212 2.10 -13.02 -6.98
C ASP A 212 2.86 -14.06 -7.84
N GLN A 213 3.70 -14.91 -7.23
CA GLN A 213 4.48 -15.95 -7.88
C GLN A 213 3.92 -17.36 -7.66
N LEU A 214 2.84 -17.49 -6.89
CA LEU A 214 2.36 -18.80 -6.43
C LEU A 214 1.99 -19.75 -7.59
N ASP A 215 1.38 -19.24 -8.64
CA ASP A 215 1.00 -20.08 -9.79
C ASP A 215 2.23 -20.54 -10.59
N SER A 216 3.24 -19.70 -10.70
CA SER A 216 4.53 -20.07 -11.28
C SER A 216 5.23 -21.16 -10.47
N LEU A 217 5.24 -21.03 -9.15
CA LEU A 217 5.82 -22.03 -8.24
C LEU A 217 5.06 -23.36 -8.30
N LYS A 218 3.73 -23.34 -8.38
CA LYS A 218 2.92 -24.55 -8.55
C LYS A 218 3.21 -25.27 -9.88
N ARG A 219 3.33 -24.52 -10.98
CA ARG A 219 3.70 -25.08 -12.27
C ARG A 219 5.09 -25.67 -12.27
N GLN A 220 6.06 -24.99 -11.66
CA GLN A 220 7.42 -25.49 -11.53
C GLN A 220 7.45 -26.81 -10.74
N ALA A 221 6.78 -26.87 -9.60
CA ALA A 221 6.70 -28.09 -8.81
C ALA A 221 6.03 -29.24 -9.58
N ALA A 222 4.97 -28.96 -10.34
CA ALA A 222 4.32 -29.97 -11.18
C ALA A 222 5.22 -30.45 -12.32
N ALA A 223 5.96 -29.55 -12.96
CA ALA A 223 6.93 -29.91 -14.00
C ALA A 223 8.02 -30.84 -13.47
N GLU A 224 8.54 -30.53 -12.29
CA GLU A 224 9.54 -31.37 -11.61
C GLU A 224 8.97 -32.75 -11.22
N GLU A 225 7.76 -32.79 -10.66
CA GLU A 225 7.10 -34.07 -10.29
C GLU A 225 6.81 -34.97 -11.48
N LEU A 226 6.39 -34.36 -12.60
CA LEU A 226 6.04 -35.07 -13.83
C LEU A 226 7.23 -35.35 -14.76
N ASP A 227 8.42 -34.79 -14.46
CA ASP A 227 9.61 -34.83 -15.31
C ASP A 227 9.35 -34.36 -16.75
N ILE A 228 8.62 -33.23 -16.86
CA ILE A 228 8.28 -32.61 -18.16
C ILE A 228 8.74 -31.13 -18.15
N PRO A 229 8.91 -30.51 -19.34
CA PRO A 229 9.21 -29.08 -19.45
C PRO A 229 8.13 -28.20 -18.80
N TYR A 230 8.55 -27.09 -18.21
CA TYR A 230 7.64 -26.12 -17.56
C TYR A 230 6.53 -25.62 -18.50
N GLU A 231 6.84 -25.46 -19.78
CA GLU A 231 5.91 -24.98 -20.81
C GLU A 231 4.81 -26.01 -21.15
N GLU A 232 4.95 -27.25 -20.69
CA GLU A 232 4.00 -28.33 -20.92
C GLU A 232 3.03 -28.57 -19.77
N VAL A 233 3.18 -27.80 -18.66
CA VAL A 233 2.31 -27.81 -17.45
C VAL A 233 1.20 -26.72 -17.60
#